data_42c5bd0d8fe2ed90e532aeefda480a1f
#
_entry.id   42c5bd0d8fe2ed90e532aeefda480a1f
#
_cell.length_a   1.000
_cell.length_b   1.000
_cell.length_c   1.000
_cell.angle_alpha   90.00
_cell.angle_beta   90.00
_cell.angle_gamma   90.00
#
_symmetry.space_group_name_H-M   'P 1'
#
loop_
_entity.id
_entity.type
_entity.pdbx_description
1 polymer ?
#
loop_
_entity_poly.entity_id
_entity_poly.type
_entity_poly.pdbx_seq_one_letter_code
_entity_poly.pdbx_strand_id
1 'polypeptide(L)'
;MHSQHKEHEIIIPFFDDIDPKTLNFLDIGANDGVSFSNTWDLYLLGWDGCCVEPSVEAFSLLSENYKGSNNINLFNYGISDKEGIFTFYESRNWLDRDDTPPAILSSLHQSHKNNFYGMHWVETECRFVTFKKFIRIAVKPLGSKDKIRTVAN
;
A
#
# COMPACT_ATOMS: atom_id res chain seq x y z
N MET A 1 -5.01 7.68 -14.60
CA MET A 1 -5.70 8.22 -13.42
C MET A 1 -6.09 7.06 -12.54
N HIS A 2 -5.47 6.91 -11.38
CA HIS A 2 -5.50 5.66 -10.60
C HIS A 2 -6.19 5.82 -9.24
N SER A 3 -6.22 7.04 -8.68
CA SER A 3 -6.87 7.33 -7.40
C SER A 3 -8.41 7.23 -7.47
N GLN A 4 -9.02 6.78 -6.38
CA GLN A 4 -10.45 6.47 -6.31
C GLN A 4 -11.34 7.73 -6.44
N HIS A 5 -10.92 8.84 -5.84
CA HIS A 5 -11.70 10.09 -5.79
C HIS A 5 -10.91 11.29 -6.34
N LYS A 6 -9.95 11.04 -7.24
CA LYS A 6 -9.10 12.06 -7.86
C LYS A 6 -8.19 12.80 -6.88
N GLU A 7 -7.74 12.13 -5.82
CA GLU A 7 -6.84 12.70 -4.82
C GLU A 7 -5.56 13.27 -5.42
N HIS A 8 -5.09 12.71 -6.53
CA HIS A 8 -3.94 13.22 -7.29
C HIS A 8 -4.14 14.68 -7.77
N GLU A 9 -5.39 15.12 -8.04
CA GLU A 9 -5.67 16.51 -8.43
C GLU A 9 -5.44 17.50 -7.28
N ILE A 10 -5.38 17.01 -6.04
CA ILE A 10 -5.07 17.82 -4.85
C ILE A 10 -3.60 17.66 -4.45
N ILE A 11 -3.11 16.42 -4.43
CA ILE A 11 -1.76 16.10 -3.95
C ILE A 11 -0.70 16.70 -4.86
N ILE A 12 -0.79 16.50 -6.17
CA ILE A 12 0.24 16.91 -7.13
C ILE A 12 0.43 18.42 -7.12
N PRO A 13 -0.61 19.27 -7.27
CA PRO A 13 -0.46 20.71 -7.25
C PRO A 13 0.09 21.28 -5.93
N PHE A 14 -0.09 20.55 -4.81
CA PHE A 14 0.44 20.99 -3.52
C PHE A 14 1.98 20.95 -3.48
N PHE A 15 2.60 20.19 -4.35
CA PHE A 15 4.05 19.98 -4.42
C PHE A 15 4.67 20.40 -5.77
N ASP A 16 3.95 21.12 -6.62
CA ASP A 16 4.35 21.46 -8.00
C ASP A 16 5.60 22.35 -8.10
N ASP A 17 5.94 23.07 -7.02
CA ASP A 17 7.14 23.89 -6.89
C ASP A 17 8.37 23.12 -6.38
N ILE A 18 8.25 21.81 -6.10
CA ILE A 18 9.31 20.98 -5.52
C ILE A 18 9.78 19.95 -6.55
N ASP A 19 11.09 19.77 -6.69
CA ASP A 19 11.64 18.71 -7.55
C ASP A 19 11.11 17.35 -7.11
N PRO A 20 10.36 16.63 -7.95
CA PRO A 20 9.80 15.31 -7.63
C PRO A 20 10.81 14.30 -7.09
N LYS A 21 12.05 14.35 -7.55
CA LYS A 21 13.15 13.46 -7.11
C LYS A 21 13.59 13.69 -5.67
N THR A 22 13.13 14.77 -5.04
CA THR A 22 13.39 15.06 -3.62
C THR A 22 12.23 14.70 -2.72
N LEU A 23 11.13 14.24 -3.31
CA LEU A 23 9.90 13.89 -2.62
C LEU A 23 9.82 12.39 -2.40
N ASN A 24 9.19 12.00 -1.30
CA ASN A 24 9.00 10.61 -0.94
C ASN A 24 7.55 10.39 -0.52
N PHE A 25 7.03 9.20 -0.80
CA PHE A 25 5.74 8.77 -0.28
C PHE A 25 5.87 7.46 0.53
N LEU A 26 4.87 7.23 1.36
CA LEU A 26 4.67 5.99 2.08
C LEU A 26 3.23 5.54 1.86
N ASP A 27 3.07 4.37 1.26
CA ASP A 27 1.79 3.73 1.00
C ASP A 27 1.63 2.50 1.91
N ILE A 28 0.66 2.56 2.81
CA ILE A 28 0.35 1.48 3.77
C ILE A 28 -0.96 0.83 3.37
N GLY A 29 -0.90 -0.45 3.00
CA GLY A 29 -2.00 -1.16 2.36
C GLY A 29 -2.04 -0.87 0.86
N ALA A 30 -0.86 -0.94 0.23
CA ALA A 30 -0.68 -0.54 -1.16
C ALA A 30 -1.42 -1.43 -2.18
N ASN A 31 -1.94 -2.58 -1.76
CA ASN A 31 -2.57 -3.58 -2.62
C ASN A 31 -1.67 -3.94 -3.81
N ASP A 32 -2.16 -3.84 -5.06
CA ASP A 32 -1.38 -4.04 -6.27
C ASP A 32 -0.54 -2.81 -6.68
N GLY A 33 -0.66 -1.69 -5.95
CA GLY A 33 0.04 -0.43 -6.16
C GLY A 33 -0.52 0.44 -7.29
N VAL A 34 -1.51 -0.02 -8.05
CA VAL A 34 -2.09 0.65 -9.22
C VAL A 34 -3.57 0.92 -9.04
N SER A 35 -4.33 -0.13 -8.68
CA SER A 35 -5.80 -0.05 -8.55
C SER A 35 -6.19 0.83 -7.38
N PHE A 36 -6.93 1.90 -7.63
CA PHE A 36 -7.34 2.90 -6.62
C PHE A 36 -6.18 3.54 -5.86
N SER A 37 -4.98 3.52 -6.42
CA SER A 37 -3.77 4.02 -5.78
C SER A 37 -3.71 5.54 -5.77
N ASN A 38 -3.40 6.14 -4.61
CA ASN A 38 -3.11 7.55 -4.45
C ASN A 38 -1.63 7.87 -4.71
N THR A 39 -0.79 6.86 -4.82
CA THR A 39 0.68 7.00 -4.89
C THR A 39 1.26 6.61 -6.25
N TRP A 40 0.52 5.88 -7.08
CA TRP A 40 0.98 5.47 -8.42
C TRP A 40 1.31 6.66 -9.32
N ASP A 41 0.46 7.69 -9.34
CA ASP A 41 0.71 8.89 -10.13
C ASP A 41 1.94 9.68 -9.60
N LEU A 42 2.23 9.64 -8.29
CA LEU A 42 3.44 10.23 -7.70
C LEU A 42 4.70 9.47 -8.14
N TYR A 43 4.63 8.14 -8.15
CA TYR A 43 5.70 7.31 -8.69
C TYR A 43 6.00 7.63 -10.16
N LEU A 44 4.97 7.79 -11.00
CA LEU A 44 5.14 8.15 -12.42
C LEU A 44 5.78 9.54 -12.60
N LEU A 45 5.62 10.44 -11.64
CA LEU A 45 6.29 11.74 -11.58
C LEU A 45 7.74 11.67 -11.09
N GLY A 46 8.20 10.48 -10.64
CA GLY A 46 9.57 10.24 -10.20
C GLY A 46 9.83 10.44 -8.71
N TRP A 47 8.78 10.40 -7.88
CA TRP A 47 8.96 10.38 -6.43
C TRP A 47 9.55 9.05 -5.98
N ASP A 48 10.39 9.09 -4.94
CA ASP A 48 10.81 7.88 -4.24
C ASP A 48 9.69 7.39 -3.31
N GLY A 49 9.65 6.10 -3.01
CA GLY A 49 8.59 5.61 -2.15
C GLY A 49 8.84 4.30 -1.44
N CYS A 50 7.96 4.03 -0.48
CA CYS A 50 7.83 2.74 0.18
C CYS A 50 6.38 2.29 0.11
N CYS A 51 6.16 1.06 -0.37
CA CYS A 51 4.85 0.42 -0.37
C CYS A 51 4.86 -0.78 0.57
N VAL A 52 3.81 -0.89 1.38
CA VAL A 52 3.64 -1.94 2.38
C VAL A 52 2.33 -2.66 2.14
N GLU A 53 2.37 -3.99 1.95
CA GLU A 53 1.18 -4.80 1.70
C GLU A 53 1.30 -6.16 2.39
N PRO A 54 0.37 -6.53 3.30
CA PRO A 54 0.42 -7.81 4.00
C PRO A 54 -0.02 -9.00 3.16
N SER A 55 -0.99 -8.88 2.26
CA SER A 55 -1.46 -9.96 1.41
C SER A 55 -0.36 -10.43 0.46
N VAL A 56 -0.07 -11.72 0.48
CA VAL A 56 0.96 -12.30 -0.41
C VAL A 56 0.55 -12.20 -1.87
N GLU A 57 -0.73 -12.36 -2.17
CA GLU A 57 -1.24 -12.27 -3.53
C GLU A 57 -1.20 -10.84 -4.07
N ALA A 58 -1.72 -9.88 -3.32
CA ALA A 58 -1.66 -8.47 -3.69
C ALA A 58 -0.20 -7.98 -3.78
N PHE A 59 0.67 -8.40 -2.84
CA PHE A 59 2.10 -8.07 -2.87
C PHE A 59 2.82 -8.65 -4.09
N SER A 60 2.40 -9.81 -4.59
CA SER A 60 2.95 -10.37 -5.84
C SER A 60 2.65 -9.47 -7.03
N LEU A 61 1.41 -8.97 -7.12
CA LEU A 61 1.01 -8.01 -8.18
C LEU A 61 1.73 -6.67 -8.00
N LEU A 62 1.82 -6.16 -6.76
CA LEU A 62 2.59 -4.98 -6.41
C LEU A 62 4.04 -5.08 -6.89
N SER A 63 4.67 -6.23 -6.63
CA SER A 63 6.07 -6.47 -7.03
C SER A 63 6.24 -6.51 -8.55
N GLU A 64 5.28 -7.05 -9.28
CA GLU A 64 5.33 -7.07 -10.75
C GLU A 64 5.10 -5.67 -11.33
N ASN A 65 4.16 -4.89 -10.78
CA ASN A 65 3.86 -3.53 -11.23
C ASN A 65 5.03 -2.56 -11.03
N TYR A 66 5.81 -2.72 -9.96
CA TYR A 66 7.01 -1.91 -9.70
C TYR A 66 8.31 -2.57 -10.16
N LYS A 67 8.23 -3.63 -10.97
CA LYS A 67 9.41 -4.37 -11.46
C LYS A 67 10.36 -3.46 -12.23
N GLY A 68 11.63 -3.49 -11.83
CA GLY A 68 12.68 -2.64 -12.41
C GLY A 68 12.74 -1.21 -11.88
N SER A 69 11.85 -0.82 -10.97
CA SER A 69 11.93 0.48 -10.29
C SER A 69 13.09 0.49 -9.30
N ASN A 70 13.90 1.55 -9.34
CA ASN A 70 15.05 1.72 -8.43
C ASN A 70 14.74 2.67 -7.27
N ASN A 71 13.59 3.33 -7.32
CA ASN A 71 13.15 4.36 -6.37
C ASN A 71 12.00 3.92 -5.47
N ILE A 72 11.56 2.67 -5.57
CA ILE A 72 10.47 2.12 -4.74
C ILE A 72 10.97 0.94 -3.91
N ASN A 73 10.71 0.99 -2.61
CA ASN A 73 10.96 -0.09 -1.68
C ASN A 73 9.66 -0.81 -1.33
N LEU A 74 9.62 -2.12 -1.51
CA LEU A 74 8.43 -2.95 -1.29
C LEU A 74 8.60 -3.81 -0.04
N PHE A 75 7.56 -3.88 0.79
CA PHE A 75 7.58 -4.63 2.05
C PHE A 75 6.33 -5.48 2.20
N ASN A 76 6.50 -6.80 2.25
CA ASN A 76 5.38 -7.72 2.51
C ASN A 76 5.12 -7.86 4.02
N TYR A 77 4.57 -6.81 4.60
CA TYR A 77 4.10 -6.73 6.00
C TYR A 77 2.77 -6.01 6.07
N GLY A 78 2.05 -6.22 7.18
CA GLY A 78 1.03 -5.27 7.62
C GLY A 78 1.58 -4.34 8.70
N ILE A 79 0.94 -3.19 8.88
CA ILE A 79 1.20 -2.27 9.99
C ILE A 79 0.09 -2.43 11.02
N SER A 80 0.48 -2.61 12.29
CA SER A 80 -0.45 -2.80 13.40
C SER A 80 0.11 -2.19 14.68
N ASP A 81 -0.67 -2.21 15.76
CA ASP A 81 -0.24 -1.84 17.12
C ASP A 81 0.65 -2.91 17.76
N LYS A 82 0.68 -4.12 17.20
CA LYS A 82 1.44 -5.28 17.69
C LYS A 82 2.26 -5.92 16.58
N GLU A 83 3.38 -6.52 16.99
CA GLU A 83 4.24 -7.31 16.11
C GLU A 83 3.88 -8.79 16.20
N GLY A 84 3.92 -9.49 15.08
CA GLY A 84 3.67 -10.92 15.05
C GLY A 84 3.17 -11.42 13.69
N ILE A 85 2.78 -12.68 13.69
CA ILE A 85 2.03 -13.29 12.62
C ILE A 85 0.58 -13.39 13.11
N PHE A 86 -0.35 -12.84 12.34
CA PHE A 86 -1.75 -12.80 12.69
C PHE A 86 -2.60 -13.31 11.53
N THR A 87 -3.76 -13.87 11.85
CA THR A 87 -4.77 -14.17 10.85
C THR A 87 -5.23 -12.88 10.19
N PHE A 88 -5.12 -12.84 8.88
CA PHE A 88 -5.56 -11.75 8.02
C PHE A 88 -6.72 -12.24 7.15
N TYR A 89 -7.82 -11.52 7.17
CA TYR A 89 -9.04 -11.85 6.43
C TYR A 89 -8.98 -11.14 5.10
N GLU A 90 -8.56 -11.87 4.07
CA GLU A 90 -8.40 -11.32 2.72
C GLU A 90 -9.71 -11.41 1.95
N SER A 91 -10.14 -10.28 1.41
CA SER A 91 -11.23 -10.27 0.46
C SER A 91 -10.76 -10.82 -0.89
N ARG A 92 -11.63 -11.60 -1.50
CA ARG A 92 -11.48 -12.07 -2.87
C ARG A 92 -12.57 -11.40 -3.73
N ASN A 93 -12.84 -11.94 -4.89
CA ASN A 93 -13.91 -11.43 -5.74
C ASN A 93 -15.27 -11.49 -5.04
N TRP A 94 -16.19 -10.60 -5.40
CA TRP A 94 -17.58 -10.78 -5.11
C TRP A 94 -18.07 -12.08 -5.76
N LEU A 95 -19.05 -12.78 -5.15
CA LEU A 95 -19.54 -14.08 -5.62
C LEU A 95 -20.00 -14.07 -7.10
N ASP A 96 -20.38 -12.92 -7.62
CA ASP A 96 -20.93 -12.67 -8.95
C ASP A 96 -20.10 -11.70 -9.81
N ARG A 97 -18.87 -11.32 -9.37
CA ARG A 97 -18.01 -10.36 -10.09
C ARG A 97 -16.54 -10.74 -9.95
N ASP A 98 -15.86 -10.85 -11.08
CA ASP A 98 -14.42 -11.19 -11.17
C ASP A 98 -13.50 -9.98 -11.34
N ASP A 99 -14.03 -8.77 -11.31
CA ASP A 99 -13.30 -7.53 -11.62
C ASP A 99 -12.75 -6.79 -10.37
N THR A 100 -12.97 -7.36 -9.18
CA THR A 100 -12.49 -6.74 -7.93
C THR A 100 -11.03 -7.12 -7.69
N PRO A 101 -10.11 -6.15 -7.50
CA PRO A 101 -8.74 -6.45 -7.11
C PRO A 101 -8.69 -7.29 -5.82
N PRO A 102 -7.77 -8.26 -5.71
CA PRO A 102 -7.64 -9.09 -4.52
C PRO A 102 -7.28 -8.22 -3.30
N ALA A 103 -7.73 -8.65 -2.13
CA ALA A 103 -7.41 -8.06 -0.83
C ALA A 103 -7.84 -6.60 -0.59
N ILE A 104 -8.60 -5.97 -1.49
CA ILE A 104 -8.95 -4.54 -1.41
C ILE A 104 -9.76 -4.14 -0.16
N LEU A 105 -10.53 -5.08 0.42
CA LEU A 105 -11.34 -4.88 1.63
C LEU A 105 -10.83 -5.70 2.81
N SER A 106 -9.58 -6.16 2.77
CA SER A 106 -9.01 -7.06 3.75
C SER A 106 -8.80 -6.42 5.12
N SER A 107 -8.82 -7.22 6.19
CA SER A 107 -8.77 -6.73 7.57
C SER A 107 -8.15 -7.74 8.53
N LEU A 108 -7.58 -7.25 9.64
CA LEU A 108 -7.24 -8.05 10.82
C LEU A 108 -8.48 -8.44 11.65
N HIS A 109 -9.60 -7.78 11.45
CA HIS A 109 -10.80 -8.00 12.25
C HIS A 109 -11.82 -8.89 11.52
N GLN A 110 -12.09 -10.07 12.08
CA GLN A 110 -13.09 -10.99 11.53
C GLN A 110 -14.46 -10.34 11.35
N SER A 111 -14.88 -9.49 12.28
CA SER A 111 -16.15 -8.77 12.21
C SER A 111 -16.30 -7.88 10.98
N HIS A 112 -15.19 -7.49 10.34
CA HIS A 112 -15.20 -6.71 9.11
C HIS A 112 -15.94 -7.43 7.97
N LYS A 113 -15.85 -8.76 7.91
CA LYS A 113 -16.56 -9.59 6.93
C LYS A 113 -18.08 -9.33 6.92
N ASN A 114 -18.65 -9.01 8.08
CA ASN A 114 -20.09 -8.79 8.23
C ASN A 114 -20.60 -7.54 7.51
N ASN A 115 -19.70 -6.63 7.15
CA ASN A 115 -20.03 -5.39 6.46
C ASN A 115 -20.15 -5.57 4.93
N PHE A 116 -19.69 -6.73 4.40
CA PHE A 116 -19.60 -6.96 2.96
C PHE A 116 -20.24 -8.31 2.61
N TYR A 117 -21.58 -8.30 2.60
CA TYR A 117 -22.35 -9.48 2.22
C TYR A 117 -22.10 -9.85 0.74
N GLY A 118 -21.90 -11.15 0.48
CA GLY A 118 -21.60 -11.64 -0.87
C GLY A 118 -20.13 -11.57 -1.29
N MET A 119 -19.23 -11.08 -0.40
CA MET A 119 -17.79 -11.14 -0.63
C MET A 119 -17.24 -12.52 -0.23
N HIS A 120 -16.41 -13.10 -1.07
CA HIS A 120 -15.62 -14.27 -0.70
C HIS A 120 -14.41 -13.86 0.15
N TRP A 121 -14.19 -14.57 1.25
CA TRP A 121 -13.10 -14.30 2.19
C TRP A 121 -12.21 -15.52 2.36
N VAL A 122 -10.90 -15.27 2.42
CA VAL A 122 -9.88 -16.28 2.73
C VAL A 122 -9.13 -15.84 3.98
N GLU A 123 -8.80 -16.79 4.84
CA GLU A 123 -7.97 -16.55 6.01
C GLU A 123 -6.54 -16.93 5.68
N THR A 124 -5.62 -15.98 5.85
CA THR A 124 -4.19 -16.18 5.63
C THR A 124 -3.40 -15.75 6.86
N GLU A 125 -2.19 -16.22 7.00
CA GLU A 125 -1.28 -15.74 8.03
C GLU A 125 -0.34 -14.70 7.43
N CYS A 126 -0.43 -13.47 7.93
CA CYS A 126 0.41 -12.36 7.49
C CYS A 126 1.27 -11.84 8.63
N ARG A 127 2.46 -11.38 8.27
CA ARG A 127 3.37 -10.73 9.22
C ARG A 127 2.99 -9.27 9.39
N PHE A 128 2.94 -8.83 10.65
CA PHE A 128 2.70 -7.45 11.03
C PHE A 128 3.84 -6.90 11.87
N VAL A 129 4.11 -5.62 11.70
CA VAL A 129 5.08 -4.86 12.48
C VAL A 129 4.45 -3.56 12.98
N THR A 130 5.00 -3.02 14.07
CA THR A 130 4.56 -1.69 14.53
C THR A 130 5.06 -0.60 13.58
N PHE A 131 4.30 0.50 13.45
CA PHE A 131 4.73 1.64 12.64
C PHE A 131 6.12 2.15 13.06
N LYS A 132 6.39 2.20 14.37
CA LYS A 132 7.70 2.59 14.91
C LYS A 132 8.85 1.70 14.41
N LYS A 133 8.61 0.39 14.32
CA LYS A 133 9.60 -0.56 13.80
C LYS A 133 9.75 -0.41 12.29
N PHE A 134 8.62 -0.29 11.59
CA PHE A 134 8.62 -0.13 10.14
C PHE A 134 9.43 1.10 9.71
N ILE A 135 9.22 2.28 10.32
CA ILE A 135 9.99 3.48 10.00
C ILE A 135 11.50 3.25 10.17
N ARG A 136 11.93 2.51 11.18
CA ARG A 136 13.35 2.17 11.36
C ARG A 136 13.91 1.26 10.25
N ILE A 137 13.06 0.45 9.63
CA ILE A 137 13.43 -0.42 8.52
C ILE A 137 13.44 0.37 7.21
N ALA A 138 12.39 1.13 6.95
CA ALA A 138 12.15 1.84 5.70
C ALA A 138 13.08 3.05 5.50
N VAL A 139 13.41 3.79 6.56
CA VAL A 139 14.26 5.00 6.48
C VAL A 139 15.73 4.68 6.22
N LYS A 140 16.21 3.49 6.57
CA LYS A 140 17.59 3.07 6.30
C LYS A 140 17.94 3.01 4.80
N PRO A 141 17.03 2.53 3.90
CA PRO A 141 17.29 2.51 2.46
C PRO A 141 17.19 3.87 1.78
N LEU A 142 16.42 4.81 2.33
CA LEU A 142 16.14 6.11 1.69
C LEU A 142 17.29 7.11 1.75
N GLY A 143 18.49 6.70 2.17
CA GLY A 143 19.68 7.55 2.24
C GLY A 143 19.50 8.78 3.15
N SER A 144 20.59 9.28 3.71
CA SER A 144 20.63 10.32 4.76
C SER A 144 20.22 11.74 4.31
N LYS A 145 19.34 11.90 3.34
CA LYS A 145 18.78 13.21 2.97
C LYS A 145 17.37 13.33 3.54
N ASP A 146 17.36 13.69 4.79
CA ASP A 146 16.25 13.94 5.66
C ASP A 146 15.09 14.73 5.04
N LYS A 147 14.01 14.06 4.66
CA LYS A 147 12.64 14.57 4.82
C LYS A 147 11.63 13.59 4.21
N ILE A 148 11.11 12.67 5.04
CA ILE A 148 9.89 11.93 4.69
C ILE A 148 8.72 12.90 4.82
N ARG A 149 8.10 13.25 3.70
CA ARG A 149 6.75 13.85 3.72
C ARG A 149 5.76 12.71 3.50
N THR A 150 4.98 12.40 4.51
CA THR A 150 4.07 11.25 4.54
C THR A 150 2.74 11.63 3.89
N VAL A 151 2.33 10.88 2.89
CA VAL A 151 0.93 10.81 2.46
C VAL A 151 0.38 9.50 3.02
N ALA A 152 -0.52 9.58 3.98
CA ALA A 152 -1.18 8.42 4.57
C ALA A 152 -2.53 8.20 3.87
N ASN A 153 -2.80 6.94 3.51
CA ASN A 153 -4.12 6.47 3.10
C ASN A 153 -4.99 6.16 4.32
#